data_d654f27cdb643ac3d46112867f0dcca5
#
_entry.id   d654f27cdb643ac3d46112867f0dcca5
#
_cell.length_a   1.000
_cell.length_b   1.000
_cell.length_c   1.000
_cell.angle_alpha   90.00
_cell.angle_beta   90.00
_cell.angle_gamma   90.00
#
_symmetry.space_group_name_H-M   'P 1'
#
loop_
_entity.id
_entity.type
_entity.pdbx_description
1 polymer ?
#
loop_
_entity_poly.entity_id
_entity_poly.type
_entity_poly.pdbx_seq_one_letter_code
_entity_poly.pdbx_strand_id
1 'polypeptide(L)'
;MEAFQFYFPFGWEHIISLDALDHQLFLLALIALYSWRDWKAILILVTAFTVGHSLTLVLSVWDLIRVVSNWVEFFIPLTIVVTAARNLFEKSPGPQPLFRSYALALFFGLIHGLGFANTIRMMLASDQQLGWGLLGFNLGLEAGQLIIVSLLLGLTFLITDKMKATP
;
A
#
# COMPACT_ATOMS: atom_id res chain seq x y z
N MET A 1 23.16 9.71 -2.67
CA MET A 1 22.88 8.81 -1.54
C MET A 1 22.26 9.53 -0.36
N GLU A 2 22.60 10.77 -0.09
CA GLU A 2 22.01 11.58 1.00
C GLU A 2 20.50 11.73 0.88
N ALA A 3 19.99 12.04 -0.32
CA ALA A 3 18.54 12.12 -0.56
C ALA A 3 17.81 10.80 -0.25
N PHE A 4 18.38 9.65 -0.62
CA PHE A 4 17.82 8.35 -0.29
C PHE A 4 17.66 8.17 1.23
N GLN A 5 18.73 8.42 1.98
CA GLN A 5 18.73 8.28 3.45
C GLN A 5 17.77 9.26 4.13
N PHE A 6 17.61 10.45 3.55
CA PHE A 6 16.70 11.46 4.05
C PHE A 6 15.23 11.09 3.81
N TYR A 7 14.87 10.61 2.60
CA TYR A 7 13.48 10.33 2.24
C TYR A 7 12.99 8.94 2.66
N PHE A 8 13.85 7.98 2.94
CA PHE A 8 13.46 6.65 3.40
C PHE A 8 12.62 6.67 4.69
N PRO A 9 13.00 7.41 5.77
CA PRO A 9 12.17 7.56 6.96
C PRO A 9 10.78 8.15 6.66
N PHE A 10 10.68 9.13 5.75
CA PHE A 10 9.39 9.71 5.40
C PHE A 10 8.44 8.70 4.74
N GLY A 11 8.95 7.84 3.86
CA GLY A 11 8.16 6.74 3.29
C GLY A 11 7.69 5.75 4.35
N TRP A 12 8.56 5.41 5.29
CA TRP A 12 8.25 4.58 6.43
C TRP A 12 7.18 5.21 7.33
N GLU A 13 7.36 6.46 7.74
CA GLU A 13 6.42 7.19 8.59
C GLU A 13 5.08 7.38 7.89
N HIS A 14 5.09 7.64 6.58
CA HIS A 14 3.88 7.79 5.79
C HIS A 14 2.94 6.60 5.89
N ILE A 15 3.44 5.38 6.00
CA ILE A 15 2.62 4.16 6.05
C ILE A 15 2.28 3.71 7.47
N ILE A 16 3.14 4.01 8.46
CA ILE A 16 2.96 3.53 9.84
C ILE A 16 2.14 4.50 10.68
N SER A 17 2.12 5.78 10.33
CA SER A 17 1.39 6.79 11.09
C SER A 17 -0.11 6.52 11.14
N LEU A 18 -0.78 7.05 12.17
CA LEU A 18 -2.25 6.98 12.27
C LEU A 18 -2.95 7.81 11.18
N ASP A 19 -2.23 8.75 10.54
CA ASP A 19 -2.77 9.51 9.42
C ASP A 19 -2.88 8.68 8.13
N ALA A 20 -2.25 7.49 8.10
CA ALA A 20 -2.28 6.55 6.98
C ALA A 20 -3.24 5.37 7.19
N LEU A 21 -4.31 5.57 7.96
CA LEU A 21 -5.32 4.52 8.21
C LEU A 21 -5.94 3.96 6.93
N ASP A 22 -6.07 4.75 5.90
CA ASP A 22 -6.53 4.33 4.58
C ASP A 22 -5.62 3.25 3.98
N HIS A 23 -4.30 3.44 4.00
CA HIS A 23 -3.33 2.46 3.55
C HIS A 23 -3.35 1.19 4.42
N GLN A 24 -3.42 1.35 5.74
CA GLN A 24 -3.45 0.24 6.69
C GLN A 24 -4.72 -0.61 6.52
N LEU A 25 -5.88 0.04 6.38
CA LEU A 25 -7.16 -0.63 6.11
C LEU A 25 -7.18 -1.30 4.74
N PHE A 26 -6.57 -0.65 3.73
CA PHE A 26 -6.43 -1.27 2.42
C PHE A 26 -5.56 -2.53 2.48
N LEU A 27 -4.39 -2.49 3.15
CA LEU A 27 -3.53 -3.65 3.34
C LEU A 27 -4.27 -4.78 4.08
N LEU A 28 -5.02 -4.45 5.13
CA LEU A 28 -5.84 -5.41 5.85
C LEU A 28 -6.85 -6.08 4.91
N ALA A 29 -7.58 -5.30 4.12
CA ALA A 29 -8.54 -5.83 3.16
C ALA A 29 -7.84 -6.67 2.08
N LEU A 30 -6.68 -6.23 1.58
CA LEU A 30 -5.91 -6.91 0.53
C LEU A 30 -5.46 -8.30 0.94
N ILE A 31 -5.03 -8.46 2.20
CA ILE A 31 -4.49 -9.74 2.71
C ILE A 31 -5.50 -10.59 3.47
N ALA A 32 -6.74 -10.13 3.64
CA ALA A 32 -7.76 -10.78 4.48
C ALA A 32 -8.04 -12.27 4.12
N LEU A 33 -7.84 -12.65 2.86
CA LEU A 33 -8.03 -14.01 2.36
C LEU A 33 -6.73 -14.83 2.29
N TYR A 34 -5.60 -14.26 2.72
CA TYR A 34 -4.28 -14.88 2.64
C TYR A 34 -3.81 -15.34 4.03
N SER A 35 -2.90 -16.32 4.03
CA SER A 35 -2.26 -16.86 5.23
C SER A 35 -0.73 -16.74 5.15
N TRP A 36 -0.01 -17.07 6.21
CA TRP A 36 1.45 -17.12 6.21
C TRP A 36 2.05 -18.00 5.10
N ARG A 37 1.31 -19.01 4.65
CA ARG A 37 1.75 -19.91 3.58
C ARG A 37 1.78 -19.21 2.23
N ASP A 38 1.02 -18.13 2.09
CA ASP A 38 0.86 -17.37 0.86
C ASP A 38 1.83 -16.18 0.76
N TRP A 39 2.90 -16.17 1.56
CA TRP A 39 3.82 -15.03 1.71
C TRP A 39 4.35 -14.50 0.37
N LYS A 40 4.60 -15.38 -0.63
CA LYS A 40 5.04 -14.98 -1.98
C LYS A 40 3.97 -14.18 -2.72
N ALA A 41 2.72 -14.60 -2.62
CA ALA A 41 1.60 -13.88 -3.21
C ALA A 41 1.42 -12.52 -2.53
N ILE A 42 1.48 -12.48 -1.20
CA ILE A 42 1.38 -11.26 -0.40
C ILE A 42 2.49 -10.27 -0.79
N LEU A 43 3.74 -10.72 -0.88
CA LEU A 43 4.86 -9.88 -1.31
C LEU A 43 4.60 -9.28 -2.70
N ILE A 44 4.16 -10.10 -3.67
CA ILE A 44 3.82 -9.63 -5.02
C ILE A 44 2.71 -8.56 -4.98
N LEU A 45 1.70 -8.72 -4.13
CA LEU A 45 0.59 -7.76 -4.02
C LEU A 45 1.03 -6.46 -3.37
N VAL A 46 1.84 -6.50 -2.33
CA VAL A 46 2.42 -5.32 -1.67
C VAL A 46 3.30 -4.56 -2.67
N THR A 47 4.21 -5.25 -3.34
CA THR A 47 5.07 -4.64 -4.36
C THR A 47 4.25 -4.07 -5.54
N ALA A 48 3.19 -4.75 -5.98
CA ALA A 48 2.31 -4.23 -7.03
C ALA A 48 1.67 -2.89 -6.62
N PHE A 49 1.18 -2.80 -5.39
CA PHE A 49 0.63 -1.56 -4.85
C PHE A 49 1.71 -0.47 -4.80
N THR A 50 2.91 -0.78 -4.27
CA THR A 50 4.03 0.17 -4.21
C THR A 50 4.44 0.65 -5.61
N VAL A 51 4.47 -0.23 -6.61
CA VAL A 51 4.77 0.15 -8.00
C VAL A 51 3.73 1.12 -8.55
N GLY A 52 2.44 0.86 -8.36
CA GLY A 52 1.37 1.78 -8.75
C GLY A 52 1.48 3.14 -8.06
N HIS A 53 1.68 3.12 -6.74
CA HIS A 53 1.89 4.32 -5.93
C HIS A 53 3.09 5.13 -6.41
N SER A 54 4.23 4.48 -6.60
CA SER A 54 5.48 5.10 -7.07
C SER A 54 5.32 5.74 -8.45
N LEU A 55 4.64 5.04 -9.37
CA LEU A 55 4.41 5.56 -10.72
C LEU A 55 3.63 6.87 -10.68
N THR A 56 2.59 6.94 -9.87
CA THR A 56 1.79 8.16 -9.72
C THR A 56 2.59 9.30 -9.08
N LEU A 57 3.42 9.00 -8.07
CA LEU A 57 4.32 10.01 -7.47
C LEU A 57 5.31 10.55 -8.49
N VAL A 58 5.95 9.69 -9.30
CA VAL A 58 6.88 10.09 -10.37
C VAL A 58 6.18 11.01 -11.36
N LEU A 59 5.03 10.61 -11.88
CA LEU A 59 4.26 11.42 -12.83
C LEU A 59 3.83 12.77 -12.24
N SER A 60 3.52 12.78 -10.95
CA SER A 60 3.12 13.99 -10.24
C SER A 60 4.30 14.95 -9.99
N VAL A 61 5.46 14.43 -9.59
CA VAL A 61 6.67 15.24 -9.38
C VAL A 61 7.15 15.87 -10.70
N TRP A 62 7.01 15.16 -11.82
CA TRP A 62 7.31 15.71 -13.15
C TRP A 62 6.19 16.57 -13.71
N ASP A 63 5.16 16.85 -12.93
CA ASP A 63 4.01 17.69 -13.33
C ASP A 63 3.23 17.18 -14.56
N LEU A 64 3.32 15.88 -14.82
CA LEU A 64 2.59 15.25 -15.93
C LEU A 64 1.13 14.97 -15.58
N ILE A 65 0.81 14.82 -14.29
CA ILE A 65 -0.55 14.64 -13.79
C ILE A 65 -0.80 15.59 -12.61
N ARG A 66 -2.00 16.20 -12.64
CA ARG A 66 -2.55 16.97 -11.52
C ARG A 66 -3.99 16.55 -11.30
N VAL A 67 -4.31 16.12 -10.11
CA VAL A 67 -5.68 15.68 -9.78
C VAL A 67 -6.20 16.54 -8.63
N VAL A 68 -7.48 16.88 -8.69
CA VAL A 68 -8.17 17.62 -7.63
C VAL A 68 -8.30 16.72 -6.40
N SER A 69 -7.84 17.20 -5.23
CA SER A 69 -7.85 16.46 -3.97
C SER A 69 -9.18 15.78 -3.65
N ASN A 70 -10.29 16.46 -3.82
CA ASN A 70 -11.62 15.93 -3.49
C ASN A 70 -11.94 14.60 -4.20
N TRP A 71 -11.49 14.40 -5.45
CA TRP A 71 -11.67 13.13 -6.14
C TRP A 71 -10.81 12.03 -5.54
N VAL A 72 -9.58 12.36 -5.19
CA VAL A 72 -8.65 11.41 -4.58
C VAL A 72 -9.16 10.97 -3.22
N GLU A 73 -9.59 11.92 -2.38
CA GLU A 73 -10.19 11.68 -1.05
C GLU A 73 -11.44 10.80 -1.12
N PHE A 74 -12.19 10.85 -2.22
CA PHE A 74 -13.33 9.96 -2.46
C PHE A 74 -12.88 8.58 -2.94
N PHE A 75 -11.95 8.51 -3.90
CA PHE A 75 -11.56 7.23 -4.50
C PHE A 75 -10.74 6.34 -3.58
N ILE A 76 -9.93 6.91 -2.68
CA ILE A 76 -9.13 6.14 -1.72
C ILE A 76 -10.04 5.25 -0.84
N PRO A 77 -11.00 5.76 -0.06
CA PRO A 77 -11.87 4.91 0.73
C PRO A 77 -12.76 4.00 -0.13
N LEU A 78 -13.13 4.42 -1.33
CA LEU A 78 -13.88 3.58 -2.27
C LEU A 78 -13.08 2.30 -2.63
N THR A 79 -11.77 2.40 -2.85
CA THR A 79 -10.93 1.22 -3.13
C THR A 79 -10.91 0.24 -1.97
N ILE A 80 -10.92 0.74 -0.73
CA ILE A 80 -10.99 -0.10 0.48
C ILE A 80 -12.33 -0.83 0.54
N VAL A 81 -13.43 -0.10 0.34
CA VAL A 81 -14.79 -0.66 0.35
C VAL A 81 -14.94 -1.72 -0.74
N VAL A 82 -14.48 -1.45 -1.96
CA VAL A 82 -14.54 -2.41 -3.08
C VAL A 82 -13.74 -3.68 -2.77
N THR A 83 -12.55 -3.55 -2.19
CA THR A 83 -11.72 -4.69 -1.81
C THR A 83 -12.38 -5.52 -0.72
N ALA A 84 -12.87 -4.87 0.34
CA ALA A 84 -13.55 -5.52 1.44
C ALA A 84 -14.86 -6.20 1.00
N ALA A 85 -15.67 -5.51 0.19
CA ALA A 85 -16.91 -6.07 -0.36
C ALA A 85 -16.63 -7.30 -1.24
N ARG A 86 -15.63 -7.22 -2.12
CA ARG A 86 -15.21 -8.38 -2.92
C ARG A 86 -14.87 -9.58 -2.04
N ASN A 87 -14.12 -9.37 -0.95
CA ASN A 87 -13.73 -10.44 -0.03
C ASN A 87 -14.94 -11.06 0.68
N LEU A 88 -15.95 -10.26 1.05
CA LEU A 88 -17.18 -10.74 1.68
C LEU A 88 -18.05 -11.60 0.74
N PHE A 89 -18.06 -11.27 -0.56
CA PHE A 89 -18.84 -12.01 -1.56
C PHE A 89 -18.06 -13.16 -2.20
N GLU A 90 -16.80 -13.34 -1.83
CA GLU A 90 -15.97 -14.43 -2.35
C GLU A 90 -16.45 -15.77 -1.77
N LYS A 91 -16.87 -16.69 -2.67
CA LYS A 91 -17.42 -17.99 -2.30
C LYS A 91 -16.36 -19.06 -2.06
N SER A 92 -15.15 -18.83 -2.57
CA SER A 92 -14.06 -19.79 -2.48
C SER A 92 -13.10 -19.39 -1.37
N PRO A 93 -12.95 -20.20 -0.30
CA PRO A 93 -11.95 -19.94 0.71
C PRO A 93 -10.54 -20.05 0.11
N GLY A 94 -9.71 -19.03 0.34
CA GLY A 94 -8.32 -19.01 -0.08
C GLY A 94 -7.96 -17.93 -1.10
N PRO A 95 -6.68 -17.83 -1.47
CA PRO A 95 -6.19 -16.77 -2.32
C PRO A 95 -6.79 -16.84 -3.74
N GLN A 96 -7.20 -15.69 -4.21
CA GLN A 96 -7.76 -15.50 -5.55
C GLN A 96 -6.69 -15.65 -6.66
N PRO A 97 -7.10 -15.80 -7.94
CA PRO A 97 -6.15 -15.78 -9.04
C PRO A 97 -5.23 -14.56 -8.94
N LEU A 98 -3.94 -14.82 -8.78
CA LEU A 98 -2.93 -13.82 -8.46
C LEU A 98 -2.95 -12.64 -9.42
N PHE A 99 -3.18 -12.88 -10.70
CA PHE A 99 -3.24 -11.83 -11.72
C PHE A 99 -4.33 -10.78 -11.44
N ARG A 100 -5.53 -11.20 -11.04
CA ARG A 100 -6.64 -10.27 -10.73
C ARG A 100 -6.33 -9.44 -9.49
N SER A 101 -5.82 -10.07 -8.46
CA SER A 101 -5.44 -9.39 -7.22
C SER A 101 -4.25 -8.44 -7.45
N TYR A 102 -3.28 -8.85 -8.26
CA TYR A 102 -2.17 -8.00 -8.71
C TYR A 102 -2.67 -6.74 -9.45
N ALA A 103 -3.53 -6.93 -10.46
CA ALA A 103 -4.06 -5.80 -11.23
C ALA A 103 -4.84 -4.80 -10.36
N LEU A 104 -5.63 -5.31 -9.40
CA LEU A 104 -6.34 -4.47 -8.44
C LEU A 104 -5.38 -3.74 -7.50
N ALA A 105 -4.38 -4.43 -6.95
CA ALA A 105 -3.39 -3.82 -6.06
C ALA A 105 -2.62 -2.70 -6.79
N LEU A 106 -2.18 -2.95 -8.02
CA LEU A 106 -1.51 -1.96 -8.86
C LEU A 106 -2.40 -0.74 -9.12
N PHE A 107 -3.64 -0.98 -9.57
CA PHE A 107 -4.58 0.09 -9.88
C PHE A 107 -4.92 0.93 -8.65
N PHE A 108 -5.14 0.29 -7.50
CA PHE A 108 -5.42 1.00 -6.26
C PHE A 108 -4.18 1.73 -5.73
N GLY A 109 -2.98 1.17 -5.94
CA GLY A 109 -1.74 1.88 -5.70
C GLY A 109 -1.63 3.19 -6.48
N LEU A 110 -2.02 3.20 -7.76
CA LEU A 110 -2.07 4.43 -8.56
C LEU A 110 -2.97 5.50 -7.91
N ILE A 111 -4.15 5.10 -7.41
CA ILE A 111 -5.09 6.03 -6.76
C ILE A 111 -4.51 6.56 -5.44
N HIS A 112 -3.96 5.68 -4.61
CA HIS A 112 -3.38 6.07 -3.32
C HIS A 112 -2.16 6.98 -3.48
N GLY A 113 -1.33 6.76 -4.51
CA GLY A 113 -0.21 7.65 -4.81
C GLY A 113 -0.64 9.08 -5.14
N LEU A 114 -1.83 9.28 -5.74
CA LEU A 114 -2.37 10.61 -5.97
C LEU A 114 -2.65 11.38 -4.66
N GLY A 115 -3.00 10.68 -3.58
CA GLY A 115 -3.26 11.29 -2.28
C GLY A 115 -2.05 12.00 -1.68
N PHE A 116 -0.86 11.44 -1.89
CA PHE A 116 0.39 12.02 -1.40
C PHE A 116 1.14 12.85 -2.44
N ALA A 117 0.66 12.88 -3.68
CA ALA A 117 1.33 13.49 -4.82
C ALA A 117 1.70 14.97 -4.63
N ASN A 118 0.80 15.77 -4.05
CA ASN A 118 1.06 17.19 -3.80
C ASN A 118 2.13 17.38 -2.72
N THR A 119 2.09 16.58 -1.65
CA THR A 119 3.05 16.64 -0.55
C THR A 119 4.45 16.30 -1.03
N ILE A 120 4.61 15.16 -1.73
CA ILE A 120 5.92 14.75 -2.25
C ILE A 120 6.48 15.72 -3.28
N ARG A 121 5.61 16.33 -4.10
CA ARG A 121 6.02 17.36 -5.06
C ARG A 121 6.60 18.58 -4.35
N MET A 122 5.96 19.07 -3.29
CA MET A 122 6.49 20.21 -2.51
C MET A 122 7.80 19.83 -1.81
N MET A 123 7.92 18.64 -1.28
CA MET A 123 9.13 18.16 -0.60
C MET A 123 10.32 18.04 -1.55
N LEU A 124 10.09 17.56 -2.77
CA LEU A 124 11.13 17.29 -3.77
C LEU A 124 11.37 18.47 -4.73
N ALA A 125 10.55 19.52 -4.71
CA ALA A 125 10.62 20.62 -5.70
C ALA A 125 12.00 21.32 -5.76
N SER A 126 12.76 21.31 -4.67
CA SER A 126 14.08 21.93 -4.57
C SER A 126 15.23 20.92 -4.59
N ASP A 127 14.94 19.61 -4.66
CA ASP A 127 15.97 18.58 -4.60
C ASP A 127 16.50 18.23 -6.00
N GLN A 128 17.81 18.35 -6.18
CA GLN A 128 18.48 17.97 -7.43
C GLN A 128 18.60 16.45 -7.61
N GLN A 129 18.30 15.66 -6.56
CA GLN A 129 18.42 14.20 -6.54
C GLN A 129 17.06 13.49 -6.51
N LEU A 130 16.09 14.00 -7.29
CA LEU A 130 14.70 13.51 -7.34
C LEU A 130 14.58 11.98 -7.40
N GLY A 131 15.37 11.33 -8.25
CA GLY A 131 15.33 9.87 -8.41
C GLY A 131 15.72 9.11 -7.14
N TRP A 132 16.76 9.55 -6.45
CA TRP A 132 17.19 8.94 -5.19
C TRP A 132 16.22 9.23 -4.06
N GLY A 133 15.62 10.42 -4.02
CA GLY A 133 14.58 10.77 -3.06
C GLY A 133 13.34 9.92 -3.21
N LEU A 134 12.80 9.79 -4.44
CA LEU A 134 11.66 8.94 -4.74
C LEU A 134 11.94 7.46 -4.45
N LEU A 135 13.13 6.96 -4.80
CA LEU A 135 13.52 5.59 -4.50
C LEU A 135 13.56 5.35 -2.98
N GLY A 136 14.19 6.25 -2.22
CA GLY A 136 14.24 6.17 -0.76
C GLY A 136 12.85 6.14 -0.16
N PHE A 137 11.99 7.10 -0.53
CA PHE A 137 10.60 7.17 -0.07
C PHE A 137 9.83 5.87 -0.35
N ASN A 138 9.85 5.37 -1.57
CA ASN A 138 9.08 4.17 -1.95
C ASN A 138 9.60 2.88 -1.30
N LEU A 139 10.91 2.75 -1.11
CA LEU A 139 11.47 1.61 -0.38
C LEU A 139 11.17 1.69 1.13
N GLY A 140 11.15 2.89 1.72
CA GLY A 140 10.70 3.11 3.09
C GLY A 140 9.23 2.73 3.26
N LEU A 141 8.38 3.15 2.33
CA LEU A 141 6.96 2.80 2.29
C LEU A 141 6.76 1.28 2.19
N GLU A 142 7.44 0.60 1.26
CA GLU A 142 7.33 -0.85 1.09
C GLU A 142 7.81 -1.61 2.33
N ALA A 143 8.91 -1.18 2.93
CA ALA A 143 9.40 -1.77 4.19
C ALA A 143 8.36 -1.64 5.32
N GLY A 144 7.73 -0.48 5.48
CA GLY A 144 6.65 -0.26 6.44
C GLY A 144 5.42 -1.12 6.16
N GLN A 145 5.02 -1.25 4.90
CA GLN A 145 3.92 -2.15 4.50
C GLN A 145 4.19 -3.60 4.88
N LEU A 146 5.40 -4.11 4.62
CA LEU A 146 5.78 -5.48 4.96
C LEU A 146 5.72 -5.74 6.46
N ILE A 147 6.06 -4.75 7.30
CA ILE A 147 5.92 -4.88 8.75
C ILE A 147 4.46 -4.91 9.15
N ILE A 148 3.63 -3.99 8.67
CA ILE A 148 2.19 -3.98 8.96
C ILE A 148 1.56 -5.31 8.57
N VAL A 149 1.83 -5.80 7.37
CA VAL A 149 1.33 -7.09 6.87
C VAL A 149 1.79 -8.25 7.75
N SER A 150 3.07 -8.25 8.17
CA SER A 150 3.61 -9.29 9.06
C SER A 150 2.92 -9.29 10.42
N LEU A 151 2.64 -8.11 10.99
CA LEU A 151 1.90 -7.97 12.24
C LEU A 151 0.45 -8.44 12.10
N LEU A 152 -0.24 -8.06 11.02
CA LEU A 152 -1.62 -8.48 10.75
C LEU A 152 -1.72 -10.01 10.56
N LEU A 153 -0.79 -10.62 9.83
CA LEU A 153 -0.73 -12.07 9.68
C LEU A 153 -0.42 -12.78 11.00
N GLY A 154 0.47 -12.20 11.82
CA GLY A 154 0.76 -12.72 13.16
C GLY A 154 -0.47 -12.69 14.06
N LEU A 155 -1.22 -11.59 14.04
CA LEU A 155 -2.46 -11.45 14.81
C LEU A 155 -3.52 -12.44 14.35
N THR A 156 -3.74 -12.57 13.04
CA THR A 156 -4.69 -13.55 12.49
C THR A 156 -4.30 -14.98 12.82
N PHE A 157 -3.03 -15.33 12.78
CA PHE A 157 -2.54 -16.64 13.18
C PHE A 157 -2.85 -16.93 14.65
N LEU A 158 -2.52 -16.02 15.56
CA LEU A 158 -2.77 -16.17 17.00
C LEU A 158 -4.27 -16.32 17.32
N ILE A 159 -5.14 -15.57 16.65
CA ILE A 159 -6.60 -15.66 16.83
C ILE A 159 -7.11 -17.01 16.34
N THR A 160 -6.69 -17.43 15.14
CA THR A 160 -7.16 -18.68 14.51
C THR A 160 -6.70 -19.92 15.27
N ASP A 161 -5.48 -19.91 15.80
CA ASP A 161 -4.96 -21.02 16.60
C ASP A 161 -5.67 -21.12 17.95
N LYS A 162 -5.94 -20.01 18.61
CA LYS A 162 -6.74 -19.99 19.85
C LYS A 162 -8.17 -20.49 19.63
N MET A 163 -8.80 -20.12 18.51
CA MET A 163 -10.17 -20.58 18.19
C MET A 163 -10.22 -22.09 17.91
N LYS A 164 -9.15 -22.70 17.38
CA LYS A 164 -9.05 -24.14 17.17
C LYS A 164 -8.71 -24.93 18.44
N ALA A 165 -8.13 -24.27 19.44
CA ALA A 165 -7.71 -24.88 20.71
C ALA A 165 -8.81 -24.83 21.79
N THR A 166 -9.94 -24.16 21.53
CA THR A 166 -11.11 -24.13 22.43
C THR A 166 -12.04 -25.27 22.00
N PRO A 167 -12.28 -26.30 22.83
CA PRO A 167 -13.11 -27.48 22.54
C PRO A 167 -14.58 -27.10 22.37
#